data_1e1622b89a036a457d1c06c9c0e09d05
#
_entry.id   1e1622b89a036a457d1c06c9c0e09d05
#
_cell.length_a   1.000
_cell.length_b   1.000
_cell.length_c   1.000
_cell.angle_alpha   90.00
_cell.angle_beta   90.00
_cell.angle_gamma   90.00
#
_symmetry.space_group_name_H-M   'P 1'
#
loop_
_entity.id
_entity.type
_entity.pdbx_description
1 polymer ?
#
loop_
_entity_poly.entity_id
_entity_poly.type
_entity_poly.pdbx_seq_one_letter_code
_entity_poly.pdbx_strand_id
1 'polypeptide(L)'
;MSQNFDTEFVNTKMWDLFRKRFKSRTTEASYQSDIREFCRLSGKPFEETDSRDVKRYYETMKKRADAGEISGITLTKKFRELHSFASFLMEQESGEEAPGHDYFYPYLRNMVKESP
;
A
#
# COMPACT_ATOMS: atom_id res chain seq x y z
N MET A 1 22.70 6.81 -11.41
CA MET A 1 21.46 7.57 -11.25
C MET A 1 20.50 6.83 -10.37
N SER A 2 20.03 7.48 -9.36
CA SER A 2 19.07 6.85 -8.48
C SER A 2 17.70 6.81 -9.15
N GLN A 3 17.06 5.67 -9.06
CA GLN A 3 15.69 5.55 -9.51
C GLN A 3 14.81 5.84 -8.32
N ASN A 4 13.84 6.69 -8.52
CA ASN A 4 12.95 7.11 -7.44
C ASN A 4 11.71 6.23 -7.40
N PHE A 5 11.93 4.94 -7.18
CA PHE A 5 10.83 3.97 -7.11
C PHE A 5 9.76 4.38 -6.10
N ASP A 6 10.22 4.96 -5.01
CA ASP A 6 9.35 5.28 -3.89
C ASP A 6 8.56 6.57 -4.10
N THR A 7 8.92 7.37 -5.12
CA THR A 7 8.23 8.64 -5.36
C THR A 7 7.62 8.74 -6.74
N GLU A 8 7.94 7.83 -7.64
CA GLU A 8 7.46 7.91 -9.03
C GLU A 8 5.93 7.92 -9.12
N PHE A 9 5.26 7.21 -8.23
CA PHE A 9 3.81 7.10 -8.31
C PHE A 9 3.11 8.45 -8.17
N VAL A 10 3.69 9.41 -7.42
CA VAL A 10 3.06 10.72 -7.24
C VAL A 10 3.01 11.54 -8.51
N ASN A 11 3.83 11.17 -9.50
CA ASN A 11 3.85 11.87 -10.79
C ASN A 11 2.97 11.19 -11.83
N THR A 12 2.22 10.17 -11.43
CA THR A 12 1.37 9.45 -12.38
C THR A 12 -0.02 10.05 -12.41
N LYS A 13 -0.68 9.85 -13.54
CA LYS A 13 -2.06 10.25 -13.71
C LYS A 13 -2.98 9.53 -12.73
N MET A 14 -2.65 8.29 -12.40
CA MET A 14 -3.44 7.50 -11.46
C MET A 14 -3.41 8.10 -10.08
N TRP A 15 -2.24 8.58 -9.64
CA TRP A 15 -2.15 9.24 -8.34
C TRP A 15 -2.96 10.54 -8.34
N ASP A 16 -2.89 11.31 -9.42
CA ASP A 16 -3.66 12.55 -9.52
C ASP A 16 -5.16 12.30 -9.37
N LEU A 17 -5.65 11.21 -9.93
CA LEU A 17 -7.05 10.84 -9.81
C LEU A 17 -7.39 10.33 -8.42
N PHE A 18 -6.50 9.53 -7.86
CA PHE A 18 -6.74 8.92 -6.56
C PHE A 18 -6.72 9.95 -5.43
N ARG A 19 -5.78 10.90 -5.48
CA ARG A 19 -5.64 11.90 -4.44
C ARG A 19 -6.86 12.81 -4.30
N LYS A 20 -7.66 12.92 -5.34
CA LYS A 20 -8.87 13.74 -5.31
C LYS A 20 -9.92 13.21 -4.34
N ARG A 21 -9.79 11.98 -3.92
CA ARG A 21 -10.69 11.36 -2.95
C ARG A 21 -10.44 11.85 -1.53
N PHE A 22 -9.28 12.41 -1.28
CA PHE A 22 -8.88 12.80 0.08
C PHE A 22 -9.48 14.15 0.45
N LYS A 23 -9.95 14.23 1.68
CA LYS A 23 -10.53 15.48 2.21
C LYS A 23 -9.50 16.30 2.97
N SER A 24 -8.34 15.74 3.26
CA SER A 24 -7.33 16.48 4.01
C SER A 24 -5.95 16.14 3.48
N ARG A 25 -5.02 17.08 3.69
CA ARG A 25 -3.63 16.89 3.33
C ARG A 25 -2.97 15.85 4.22
N THR A 26 -3.44 15.72 5.45
CA THR A 26 -2.92 14.74 6.39
C THR A 26 -3.17 13.33 5.87
N THR A 27 -4.37 13.07 5.35
CA THR A 27 -4.70 11.78 4.78
C THR A 27 -3.84 11.48 3.56
N GLU A 28 -3.71 12.46 2.68
CA GLU A 28 -2.88 12.30 1.48
C GLU A 28 -1.43 11.99 1.86
N ALA A 29 -0.89 12.72 2.83
CA ALA A 29 0.48 12.52 3.28
C ALA A 29 0.66 11.13 3.87
N SER A 30 -0.33 10.63 4.60
CA SER A 30 -0.27 9.29 5.16
C SER A 30 -0.20 8.22 4.08
N TYR A 31 -1.06 8.34 3.06
CA TYR A 31 -1.04 7.40 1.93
C TYR A 31 0.29 7.46 1.19
N GLN A 32 0.79 8.66 0.91
CA GLN A 32 2.08 8.80 0.24
C GLN A 32 3.19 8.14 1.02
N SER A 33 3.22 8.38 2.34
CA SER A 33 4.26 7.84 3.20
C SER A 33 4.25 6.31 3.17
N ASP A 34 3.09 5.71 3.28
CA ASP A 34 2.99 4.25 3.34
C ASP A 34 3.27 3.59 2.00
N ILE A 35 2.80 4.19 0.90
CA ILE A 35 3.10 3.67 -0.43
C ILE A 35 4.59 3.78 -0.73
N ARG A 36 5.19 4.91 -0.37
CA ARG A 36 6.63 5.12 -0.57
C ARG A 36 7.45 4.10 0.22
N GLU A 37 7.05 3.85 1.47
CA GLU A 37 7.73 2.87 2.30
C GLU A 37 7.71 1.49 1.67
N PHE A 38 6.55 1.08 1.17
CA PHE A 38 6.40 -0.21 0.51
C PHE A 38 7.28 -0.30 -0.74
N CYS A 39 7.26 0.73 -1.58
CA CYS A 39 8.06 0.76 -2.79
C CYS A 39 9.55 0.74 -2.48
N ARG A 40 9.96 1.46 -1.45
CA ARG A 40 11.36 1.52 -1.05
C ARG A 40 11.86 0.16 -0.59
N LEU A 41 11.07 -0.51 0.24
CA LEU A 41 11.44 -1.84 0.74
C LEU A 41 11.42 -2.89 -0.36
N SER A 42 10.54 -2.72 -1.34
CA SER A 42 10.45 -3.64 -2.47
C SER A 42 11.52 -3.36 -3.54
N GLY A 43 12.03 -2.15 -3.58
CA GLY A 43 13.00 -1.74 -4.60
C GLY A 43 12.40 -1.65 -5.99
N LYS A 44 11.10 -1.42 -6.09
CA LYS A 44 10.35 -1.41 -7.35
C LYS A 44 9.26 -0.35 -7.32
N PRO A 45 8.85 0.14 -8.51
CA PRO A 45 7.62 0.94 -8.57
C PRO A 45 6.44 0.09 -8.12
N PHE A 46 5.42 0.73 -7.61
CA PHE A 46 4.25 0.04 -7.06
C PHE A 46 3.65 -0.97 -8.05
N GLU A 47 3.57 -0.59 -9.31
CA GLU A 47 2.96 -1.42 -10.35
C GLU A 47 3.72 -2.71 -10.65
N GLU A 48 5.00 -2.75 -10.31
CA GLU A 48 5.84 -3.93 -10.58
C GLU A 48 5.94 -4.86 -9.39
N THR A 49 5.34 -4.50 -8.27
CA THR A 49 5.37 -5.36 -7.09
C THR A 49 4.39 -6.52 -7.25
N ASP A 50 4.70 -7.61 -6.56
CA ASP A 50 3.88 -8.82 -6.63
C ASP A 50 3.62 -9.36 -5.23
N SER A 51 3.03 -10.57 -5.17
CA SER A 51 2.65 -11.16 -3.88
C SER A 51 3.85 -11.40 -2.96
N ARG A 52 5.03 -11.66 -3.53
CA ARG A 52 6.23 -11.90 -2.73
C ARG A 52 6.69 -10.62 -2.05
N ASP A 53 6.56 -9.50 -2.75
CA ASP A 53 6.91 -8.20 -2.18
C ASP A 53 5.96 -7.86 -1.04
N VAL A 54 4.68 -8.14 -1.20
CA VAL A 54 3.68 -7.88 -0.16
C VAL A 54 3.94 -8.77 1.06
N LYS A 55 4.26 -10.02 0.84
CA LYS A 55 4.57 -10.95 1.93
C LYS A 55 5.78 -10.46 2.73
N ARG A 56 6.84 -10.06 2.04
CA ARG A 56 8.05 -9.54 2.69
C ARG A 56 7.75 -8.27 3.48
N TYR A 57 6.96 -7.39 2.90
CA TYR A 57 6.56 -6.16 3.57
C TYR A 57 5.76 -6.48 4.83
N TYR A 58 4.82 -7.40 4.74
CA TYR A 58 4.03 -7.81 5.91
C TYR A 58 4.93 -8.36 7.01
N GLU A 59 5.86 -9.23 6.65
CA GLU A 59 6.77 -9.83 7.64
C GLU A 59 7.62 -8.77 8.32
N THR A 60 8.11 -7.81 7.54
CA THR A 60 8.91 -6.72 8.08
C THR A 60 8.11 -5.87 9.05
N MET A 61 6.90 -5.49 8.66
CA MET A 61 6.05 -4.65 9.50
C MET A 61 5.54 -5.41 10.72
N LYS A 62 5.28 -6.70 10.57
CA LYS A 62 4.84 -7.54 11.69
C LYS A 62 5.93 -7.64 12.76
N LYS A 63 7.17 -7.77 12.34
CA LYS A 63 8.29 -7.76 13.28
C LYS A 63 8.38 -6.46 14.05
N ARG A 64 8.14 -5.33 13.38
CA ARG A 64 8.14 -4.03 14.05
C ARG A 64 7.00 -3.92 15.04
N ALA A 65 5.84 -4.45 14.68
CA ALA A 65 4.70 -4.45 15.58
C ALA A 65 4.96 -5.32 16.80
N ASP A 66 5.55 -6.50 16.59
CA ASP A 66 5.87 -7.41 17.68
C ASP A 66 6.93 -6.84 18.61
N ALA A 67 7.82 -6.02 18.07
CA ALA A 67 8.86 -5.35 18.86
C ALA A 67 8.35 -4.08 19.54
N GLY A 68 7.10 -3.70 19.31
CA GLY A 68 6.54 -2.50 19.90
C GLY A 68 6.90 -1.20 19.19
N GLU A 69 7.52 -1.28 18.02
CA GLU A 69 7.92 -0.08 17.26
C GLU A 69 6.73 0.58 16.58
N ILE A 70 5.74 -0.20 16.18
CA ILE A 70 4.48 0.31 15.66
C ILE A 70 3.35 -0.47 16.32
N SER A 71 2.17 0.12 16.35
CA SER A 71 1.01 -0.55 16.93
C SER A 71 0.34 -1.45 15.90
N GLY A 72 -0.50 -2.36 16.36
CA GLY A 72 -1.31 -3.18 15.47
C GLY A 72 -2.27 -2.33 14.64
N ILE A 73 -2.74 -1.22 15.22
CA ILE A 73 -3.61 -0.29 14.50
C ILE A 73 -2.84 0.34 13.34
N THR A 74 -1.59 0.71 13.57
CA THR A 74 -0.74 1.28 12.54
C THR A 74 -0.49 0.26 11.41
N LEU A 75 -0.22 -0.98 11.78
CA LEU A 75 -0.02 -2.05 10.80
C LEU A 75 -1.26 -2.23 9.91
N THR A 76 -2.43 -2.29 10.54
CA THR A 76 -3.70 -2.42 9.83
C THR A 76 -3.94 -1.23 8.91
N LYS A 77 -3.65 -0.02 9.40
CA LYS A 77 -3.81 1.20 8.62
C LYS A 77 -2.95 1.17 7.35
N LYS A 78 -1.69 0.75 7.47
CA LYS A 78 -0.79 0.66 6.32
C LYS A 78 -1.36 -0.27 5.26
N PHE A 79 -1.85 -1.42 5.66
CA PHE A 79 -2.41 -2.39 4.72
C PHE A 79 -3.72 -1.91 4.13
N ARG A 80 -4.54 -1.19 4.90
CA ARG A 80 -5.78 -0.62 4.39
C ARG A 80 -5.50 0.41 3.29
N GLU A 81 -4.50 1.25 3.51
CA GLU A 81 -4.12 2.26 2.54
C GLU A 81 -3.56 1.65 1.27
N LEU A 82 -2.69 0.66 1.41
CA LEU A 82 -2.10 0.00 0.25
C LEU A 82 -3.16 -0.78 -0.54
N HIS A 83 -4.06 -1.44 0.16
CA HIS A 83 -5.19 -2.11 -0.47
C HIS A 83 -6.05 -1.14 -1.26
N SER A 84 -6.35 0.01 -0.67
CA SER A 84 -7.19 1.01 -1.29
C SER A 84 -6.58 1.50 -2.61
N PHE A 85 -5.28 1.78 -2.61
CA PHE A 85 -4.60 2.23 -3.82
C PHE A 85 -4.51 1.11 -4.86
N ALA A 86 -4.19 -0.10 -4.44
CA ALA A 86 -4.13 -1.24 -5.35
C ALA A 86 -5.48 -1.50 -6.02
N SER A 87 -6.55 -1.46 -5.24
CA SER A 87 -7.91 -1.64 -5.77
C SER A 87 -8.24 -0.56 -6.79
N PHE A 88 -7.86 0.67 -6.50
CA PHE A 88 -8.11 1.78 -7.43
C PHE A 88 -7.40 1.55 -8.76
N LEU A 89 -6.13 1.14 -8.69
CA LEU A 89 -5.37 0.88 -9.91
C LEU A 89 -6.00 -0.24 -10.74
N MET A 90 -6.46 -1.29 -10.09
CA MET A 90 -7.13 -2.38 -10.76
C MET A 90 -8.37 -1.91 -11.49
N GLU A 91 -9.18 -1.09 -10.85
CA GLU A 91 -10.39 -0.55 -11.45
C GLU A 91 -10.10 0.27 -12.71
N GLN A 92 -9.02 1.04 -12.66
CA GLN A 92 -8.67 1.92 -13.77
C GLN A 92 -8.10 1.16 -14.96
N GLU A 93 -7.40 0.06 -14.70
CA GLU A 93 -6.76 -0.70 -15.77
C GLU A 93 -7.69 -1.65 -16.50
N SER A 94 -8.54 -2.35 -15.76
CA SER A 94 -9.30 -3.46 -16.30
C SER A 94 -10.78 -3.21 -16.41
N GLY A 95 -11.26 -2.15 -15.83
CA GLY A 95 -12.70 -1.95 -15.76
C GLY A 95 -13.32 -2.92 -14.78
N GLU A 96 -13.85 -4.01 -15.24
CA GLU A 96 -14.64 -4.89 -14.39
C GLU A 96 -13.92 -6.17 -13.93
N GLU A 97 -12.85 -6.55 -14.59
CA GLU A 97 -12.15 -7.78 -14.22
C GLU A 97 -10.67 -7.58 -14.09
N ALA A 98 -10.28 -7.10 -12.96
CA ALA A 98 -8.89 -6.96 -12.67
C ALA A 98 -8.34 -8.32 -12.25
N PRO A 99 -7.34 -8.85 -12.95
CA PRO A 99 -6.65 -10.03 -12.43
C PRO A 99 -5.96 -9.59 -11.15
N GLY A 100 -6.26 -10.25 -10.08
CA GLY A 100 -5.87 -9.95 -8.73
C GLY A 100 -4.48 -9.38 -8.51
N HIS A 101 -4.36 -8.08 -8.63
CA HIS A 101 -3.13 -7.37 -8.28
C HIS A 101 -3.19 -6.82 -6.87
N ASP A 102 -4.28 -7.06 -6.18
CA ASP A 102 -4.39 -6.63 -4.79
C ASP A 102 -4.00 -7.78 -3.88
N TYR A 103 -2.75 -7.81 -3.52
CA TYR A 103 -2.22 -8.83 -2.63
C TYR A 103 -2.27 -8.42 -1.17
N PHE A 104 -2.80 -7.23 -0.89
CA PHE A 104 -2.88 -6.71 0.47
C PHE A 104 -4.12 -7.17 1.21
N TYR A 105 -5.21 -7.37 0.48
CA TYR A 105 -6.50 -7.68 1.08
C TYR A 105 -6.48 -8.94 1.96
N PRO A 106 -5.84 -10.05 1.54
CA PRO A 106 -5.83 -11.26 2.40
C PRO A 106 -5.22 -11.00 3.77
N TYR A 107 -4.16 -10.21 3.83
CA TYR A 107 -3.54 -9.86 5.12
C TYR A 107 -4.44 -8.94 5.92
N LEU A 108 -5.00 -7.95 5.28
CA LEU A 108 -5.89 -7.00 5.93
C LEU A 108 -7.10 -7.71 6.52
N ARG A 109 -7.68 -8.62 5.77
CA ARG A 109 -8.84 -9.39 6.22
C ARG A 109 -8.53 -10.20 7.47
N ASN A 110 -7.36 -10.82 7.51
CA ASN A 110 -6.95 -11.60 8.68
C ASN A 110 -6.70 -10.71 9.89
N MET A 111 -6.09 -9.55 9.68
CA MET A 111 -5.86 -8.61 10.77
C MET A 111 -7.16 -8.12 11.39
N VAL A 112 -8.15 -7.85 10.56
CA VAL A 112 -9.46 -7.39 11.05
C VAL A 112 -10.14 -8.50 11.84
N LYS A 113 -10.02 -9.76 11.42
CA LYS A 113 -10.60 -10.88 12.14
C LYS A 113 -9.93 -11.12 13.48
N GLU A 114 -8.64 -10.86 13.57
CA GLU A 114 -7.89 -11.07 14.81
C GLU A 114 -8.08 -9.94 15.80
N SER A 115 -8.56 -8.81 15.34
CA SER A 115 -8.82 -7.67 16.23
C SER A 115 -10.06 -7.94 17.06
N PRO A 116 -9.96 -7.78 18.39
CA PRO A 116 -11.13 -7.96 19.26
C PRO A 116 -12.18 -6.90 19.00
#